data_e37245c3af159b27d95ff41d765ad4de
#
_entry.id   e37245c3af159b27d95ff41d765ad4de
#
_cell.length_a   1.000
_cell.length_b   1.000
_cell.length_c   1.000
_cell.angle_alpha   90.00
_cell.angle_beta   90.00
_cell.angle_gamma   90.00
#
_symmetry.space_group_name_H-M   'P 1'
#
loop_
_entity.id
_entity.type
_entity.pdbx_description
1 polymer ?
#
loop_
_entity_poly.entity_id
_entity_poly.type
_entity_poly.pdbx_seq_one_letter_code
_entity_poly.pdbx_strand_id
1 'polypeptide(L)'
;GKQFGKVAEPLLDWTESPKRLSMRDPRYSPENFRALKRYYLGQSHLRGRSAFHQWGAGEVGKAWLREWDVMKPSSVVDINPRKVGRRIHGIPVIWPDALPGPDETFIVIAVGAPTAREEIRAWMNPRGYRELRDFVFLA
;
A
#
# COMPACT_ATOMS: atom_id res chain seq x y z
N GLY A 1 31.62 13.83 7.57
CA GLY A 1 30.46 13.12 7.01
C GLY A 1 30.36 13.35 5.51
N LYS A 2 30.01 12.33 4.73
CA LYS A 2 29.77 12.48 3.28
C LYS A 2 28.46 13.24 3.07
N GLN A 3 28.52 14.36 2.37
CA GLN A 3 27.33 15.08 1.94
C GLN A 3 26.83 14.53 0.62
N PHE A 4 25.53 14.23 0.53
CA PHE A 4 24.88 13.85 -0.73
C PHE A 4 24.26 15.11 -1.34
N GLY A 5 24.67 15.44 -2.58
CA GLY A 5 24.08 16.52 -3.35
C GLY A 5 23.06 15.99 -4.35
N LYS A 6 21.99 16.75 -4.60
CA LYS A 6 21.04 16.48 -5.67
C LYS A 6 21.44 17.29 -6.90
N VAL A 7 21.58 16.61 -8.05
CA VAL A 7 21.82 17.26 -9.33
C VAL A 7 20.48 17.54 -9.99
N ALA A 8 20.32 18.76 -10.52
CA ALA A 8 19.05 19.20 -11.12
C ALA A 8 18.84 18.67 -12.57
N GLU A 9 19.90 18.20 -13.19
CA GLU A 9 19.86 17.70 -14.56
C GLU A 9 19.67 16.18 -14.61
N PRO A 10 18.95 15.64 -15.62
CA PRO A 10 18.87 14.20 -15.85
C PRO A 10 20.27 13.67 -16.18
N LEU A 11 20.79 12.80 -15.33
CA LEU A 11 22.10 12.16 -15.55
C LEU A 11 21.99 10.86 -16.33
N LEU A 12 20.80 10.33 -16.50
CA LEU A 12 20.55 9.07 -17.19
C LEU A 12 19.14 9.08 -17.82
N ASP A 13 19.09 8.85 -19.12
CA ASP A 13 17.85 8.55 -19.82
C ASP A 13 17.58 7.04 -19.74
N TRP A 14 16.51 6.69 -19.03
CA TRP A 14 16.13 5.31 -18.83
C TRP A 14 15.17 4.86 -19.93
N THR A 15 15.66 4.07 -20.88
CA THR A 15 14.82 3.48 -21.94
C THR A 15 14.19 2.18 -21.48
N GLU A 16 12.87 2.11 -21.48
CA GLU A 16 12.18 0.85 -21.26
C GLU A 16 12.26 -0.05 -22.51
N SER A 17 12.67 -1.28 -22.30
CA SER A 17 12.73 -2.29 -23.36
C SER A 17 11.87 -3.50 -22.98
N PRO A 18 11.03 -4.00 -23.91
CA PRO A 18 10.26 -5.24 -23.68
C PRO A 18 11.14 -6.46 -23.44
N LYS A 19 12.45 -6.35 -23.80
CA LYS A 19 13.44 -7.42 -23.61
C LYS A 19 14.11 -7.40 -22.23
N ARG A 20 13.77 -6.44 -21.36
CA ARG A 20 14.36 -6.36 -20.01
C ARG A 20 14.09 -7.65 -19.22
N LEU A 21 15.11 -8.06 -18.49
CA LEU A 21 15.05 -9.24 -17.61
C LEU A 21 13.85 -9.16 -16.64
N SER A 22 13.63 -7.99 -16.05
CA SER A 22 12.51 -7.74 -15.15
C SER A 22 11.12 -7.89 -15.77
N MET A 23 11.00 -7.88 -17.09
CA MET A 23 9.75 -8.09 -17.82
C MET A 23 9.52 -9.55 -18.24
N ARG A 24 10.56 -10.39 -18.21
CA ARG A 24 10.53 -11.76 -18.72
C ARG A 24 10.79 -12.83 -17.68
N ASP A 25 11.55 -12.52 -16.66
CA ASP A 25 11.92 -13.47 -15.62
C ASP A 25 10.79 -13.59 -14.60
N PRO A 26 10.23 -14.80 -14.37
CA PRO A 26 9.15 -15.04 -13.42
C PRO A 26 9.46 -14.55 -11.99
N ARG A 27 10.74 -14.44 -11.62
CA ARG A 27 11.16 -13.91 -10.32
C ARG A 27 10.70 -12.47 -10.09
N TYR A 28 10.47 -11.71 -11.16
CA TYR A 28 9.99 -10.33 -11.12
C TYR A 28 8.48 -10.22 -11.37
N SER A 29 7.74 -11.30 -11.22
CA SER A 29 6.28 -11.25 -11.35
C SER A 29 5.65 -10.36 -10.26
N PRO A 30 4.50 -9.74 -10.53
CA PRO A 30 3.78 -8.95 -9.53
C PRO A 30 3.48 -9.73 -8.25
N GLU A 31 3.21 -11.03 -8.36
CA GLU A 31 2.96 -11.93 -7.23
C GLU A 31 4.19 -12.07 -6.34
N ASN A 32 5.37 -12.27 -6.94
CA ASN A 32 6.63 -12.39 -6.21
C ASN A 32 7.01 -11.08 -5.52
N PHE A 33 6.76 -9.93 -6.17
CA PHE A 33 6.94 -8.63 -5.52
C PHE A 33 5.99 -8.43 -4.34
N ARG A 34 4.72 -8.82 -4.47
CA ARG A 34 3.77 -8.75 -3.35
C ARG A 34 4.17 -9.69 -2.22
N ALA A 35 4.62 -10.90 -2.53
CA ALA A 35 5.11 -11.86 -1.53
C ALA A 35 6.29 -11.29 -0.74
N LEU A 36 7.27 -10.71 -1.45
CA LEU A 36 8.42 -10.07 -0.82
C LEU A 36 8.01 -8.88 0.07
N LYS A 37 7.13 -8.01 -0.43
CA LYS A 37 6.62 -6.87 0.35
C LYS A 37 5.87 -7.34 1.60
N ARG A 38 5.03 -8.39 1.51
CA ARG A 38 4.34 -8.96 2.67
C ARG A 38 5.32 -9.49 3.71
N TYR A 39 6.34 -10.22 3.27
CA TYR A 39 7.37 -10.72 4.18
C TYR A 39 8.02 -9.57 4.98
N TYR A 40 8.49 -8.53 4.30
CA TYR A 40 9.12 -7.39 4.98
C TYR A 40 8.14 -6.58 5.82
N LEU A 41 6.90 -6.41 5.41
CA LEU A 41 5.86 -5.78 6.24
C LEU A 41 5.65 -6.55 7.54
N GLY A 42 5.58 -7.88 7.48
CA GLY A 42 5.44 -8.72 8.66
C GLY A 42 6.62 -8.62 9.61
N GLN A 43 7.84 -8.48 9.08
CA GLN A 43 9.07 -8.33 9.89
C GLN A 43 9.27 -6.91 10.44
N SER A 44 8.60 -5.91 9.88
CA SER A 44 8.78 -4.50 10.24
C SER A 44 7.50 -3.86 10.77
N HIS A 45 6.73 -3.23 9.88
CA HIS A 45 5.58 -2.40 10.26
C HIS A 45 4.43 -3.16 10.93
N LEU A 46 4.21 -4.43 10.58
CA LEU A 46 3.15 -5.25 11.16
C LEU A 46 3.64 -6.10 12.34
N ARG A 47 4.94 -6.11 12.62
CA ARG A 47 5.51 -6.90 13.72
C ARG A 47 4.95 -6.46 15.07
N GLY A 48 4.37 -7.41 15.80
CA GLY A 48 3.78 -7.15 17.11
C GLY A 48 2.44 -6.42 17.10
N ARG A 49 1.89 -6.09 15.93
CA ARG A 49 0.56 -5.53 15.82
C ARG A 49 -0.48 -6.65 15.80
N SER A 50 -1.61 -6.42 16.47
CA SER A 50 -2.76 -7.33 16.48
C SER A 50 -3.73 -7.06 15.32
N ALA A 51 -3.66 -5.87 14.71
CA ALA A 51 -4.57 -5.43 13.67
C ALA A 51 -3.92 -4.39 12.74
N PHE A 52 -4.42 -4.34 11.52
CA PHE A 52 -4.12 -3.28 10.54
C PHE A 52 -5.31 -3.11 9.60
N HIS A 53 -5.33 -2.04 8.83
CA HIS A 53 -6.35 -1.76 7.81
C HIS A 53 -5.71 -1.67 6.43
N GLN A 54 -6.47 -2.02 5.39
CA GLN A 54 -6.02 -1.85 4.01
C GLN A 54 -6.82 -0.74 3.34
N TRP A 55 -6.17 0.23 2.73
CA TRP A 55 -6.81 1.22 1.89
C TRP A 55 -6.74 0.79 0.44
N GLY A 56 -7.90 0.70 -0.21
CA GLY A 56 -8.08 0.31 -1.60
C GLY A 56 -8.79 -1.03 -1.77
N ALA A 57 -9.99 -0.97 -2.37
CA ALA A 57 -10.81 -2.11 -2.75
C ALA A 57 -10.94 -2.25 -4.29
N GLY A 58 -10.00 -1.66 -5.04
CA GLY A 58 -9.86 -1.84 -6.49
C GLY A 58 -9.11 -3.12 -6.85
N GLU A 59 -8.72 -3.29 -8.09
CA GLU A 59 -8.06 -4.53 -8.57
C GLU A 59 -6.74 -4.79 -7.84
N VAL A 60 -5.92 -3.75 -7.63
CA VAL A 60 -4.68 -3.85 -6.85
C VAL A 60 -4.99 -4.29 -5.41
N GLY A 61 -5.95 -3.61 -4.76
CA GLY A 61 -6.37 -3.95 -3.39
C GLY A 61 -6.91 -5.37 -3.26
N LYS A 62 -7.72 -5.83 -4.21
CA LYS A 62 -8.24 -7.21 -4.22
C LYS A 62 -7.12 -8.25 -4.40
N ALA A 63 -6.09 -7.95 -5.20
CA ALA A 63 -4.93 -8.83 -5.33
C ALA A 63 -4.23 -9.02 -3.98
N TRP A 64 -4.00 -7.93 -3.25
CA TRP A 64 -3.45 -7.98 -1.90
C TRP A 64 -4.35 -8.74 -0.92
N LEU A 65 -5.68 -8.51 -0.94
CA LEU A 65 -6.63 -9.17 -0.04
C LEU A 65 -6.65 -10.70 -0.21
N ARG A 66 -6.45 -11.20 -1.43
CA ARG A 66 -6.35 -12.64 -1.69
C ARG A 66 -5.08 -13.26 -1.14
N GLU A 67 -4.03 -12.46 -1.00
CA GLU A 67 -2.71 -12.95 -0.65
C GLU A 67 -2.34 -12.76 0.85
N TRP A 68 -3.15 -12.02 1.64
CA TRP A 68 -2.99 -11.96 3.08
C TRP A 68 -3.35 -13.31 3.70
N ASP A 69 -2.34 -14.04 4.21
CA ASP A 69 -2.46 -15.41 4.74
C ASP A 69 -2.37 -15.45 6.28
N VAL A 70 -1.30 -14.92 6.87
CA VAL A 70 -1.04 -14.99 8.31
C VAL A 70 -1.91 -14.00 9.10
N MET A 71 -2.05 -12.78 8.60
CA MET A 71 -2.86 -11.75 9.23
C MET A 71 -3.65 -10.99 8.16
N LYS A 72 -4.98 -11.00 8.28
CA LYS A 72 -5.86 -10.25 7.39
C LYS A 72 -6.13 -8.86 7.94
N PRO A 73 -6.35 -7.84 7.07
CA PRO A 73 -6.76 -6.53 7.54
C PRO A 73 -8.12 -6.60 8.24
N SER A 74 -8.30 -5.82 9.29
CA SER A 74 -9.56 -5.72 10.04
C SER A 74 -10.67 -5.10 9.21
N SER A 75 -10.30 -4.17 8.31
CA SER A 75 -11.21 -3.60 7.32
C SER A 75 -10.47 -3.15 6.06
N VAL A 76 -11.24 -2.93 5.01
CA VAL A 76 -10.79 -2.29 3.77
C VAL A 76 -11.40 -0.90 3.69
N VAL A 77 -10.59 0.10 3.47
CA VAL A 77 -11.04 1.48 3.26
C VAL A 77 -11.25 1.74 1.76
N ASP A 78 -12.38 2.29 1.39
CA ASP A 78 -12.66 2.73 0.02
C ASP A 78 -13.61 3.93 0.04
N ILE A 79 -13.51 4.80 -0.97
CA ILE A 79 -14.38 5.98 -1.12
C ILE A 79 -15.58 5.72 -2.05
N ASN A 80 -15.65 4.53 -2.65
CA ASN A 80 -16.73 4.19 -3.56
C ASN A 80 -17.98 3.74 -2.79
N PRO A 81 -19.10 4.49 -2.85
CA PRO A 81 -20.31 4.17 -2.10
C PRO A 81 -20.92 2.81 -2.47
N ARG A 82 -20.62 2.28 -3.67
CA ARG A 82 -21.11 0.95 -4.08
C ARG A 82 -20.38 -0.20 -3.37
N LYS A 83 -19.22 0.08 -2.78
CA LYS A 83 -18.41 -0.93 -2.06
C LYS A 83 -18.54 -0.81 -0.56
N VAL A 84 -18.64 0.40 -0.03
CA VAL A 84 -18.74 0.64 1.40
C VAL A 84 -20.01 -0.01 1.96
N GLY A 85 -19.90 -0.60 3.16
CA GLY A 85 -20.94 -1.39 3.78
C GLY A 85 -21.03 -2.84 3.29
N ARG A 86 -20.27 -3.21 2.26
CA ARG A 86 -20.15 -4.60 1.77
C ARG A 86 -18.94 -5.30 2.37
N ARG A 87 -18.78 -6.58 2.04
CA ARG A 87 -17.59 -7.38 2.37
C ARG A 87 -16.85 -7.79 1.10
N ILE A 88 -15.52 -7.75 1.15
CA ILE A 88 -14.64 -8.28 0.10
C ILE A 88 -13.75 -9.33 0.74
N HIS A 89 -13.79 -10.56 0.24
CA HIS A 89 -13.11 -11.71 0.85
C HIS A 89 -13.41 -11.86 2.36
N GLY A 90 -14.65 -11.57 2.77
CA GLY A 90 -15.09 -11.62 4.16
C GLY A 90 -14.72 -10.41 5.02
N ILE A 91 -13.93 -9.45 4.49
CA ILE A 91 -13.46 -8.27 5.21
C ILE A 91 -14.42 -7.10 4.94
N PRO A 92 -14.87 -6.37 5.97
CA PRO A 92 -15.79 -5.24 5.80
C PRO A 92 -15.12 -4.08 5.07
N VAL A 93 -15.86 -3.43 4.19
CA VAL A 93 -15.43 -2.19 3.51
C VAL A 93 -16.03 -1.00 4.24
N ILE A 94 -15.21 -0.06 4.66
CA ILE A 94 -15.55 1.11 5.45
C ILE A 94 -15.19 2.43 4.76
N TRP A 95 -15.83 3.51 5.17
CA TRP A 95 -15.42 4.87 4.81
C TRP A 95 -14.09 5.24 5.49
N PRO A 96 -13.27 6.15 4.89
CA PRO A 96 -12.07 6.66 5.56
C PRO A 96 -12.31 7.21 6.96
N ASP A 97 -13.41 7.94 7.15
CA ASP A 97 -13.75 8.54 8.45
C ASP A 97 -14.11 7.52 9.56
N ALA A 98 -14.28 6.26 9.20
CA ALA A 98 -14.49 5.17 10.17
C ALA A 98 -13.17 4.51 10.61
N LEU A 99 -12.01 4.98 10.13
CA LEU A 99 -10.71 4.52 10.62
C LEU A 99 -10.47 4.98 12.06
N PRO A 100 -9.83 4.13 12.89
CA PRO A 100 -9.29 4.57 14.18
C PRO A 100 -8.22 5.66 13.99
N GLY A 101 -7.92 6.40 15.05
CA GLY A 101 -6.91 7.44 15.03
C GLY A 101 -5.49 6.91 14.69
N PRO A 102 -4.56 7.82 14.32
CA PRO A 102 -3.22 7.43 13.84
C PRO A 102 -2.41 6.61 14.85
N ASP A 103 -2.58 6.86 16.16
CA ASP A 103 -1.85 6.13 17.20
C ASP A 103 -2.46 4.75 17.52
N GLU A 104 -3.65 4.46 17.02
CA GLU A 104 -4.41 3.24 17.30
C GLU A 104 -4.32 2.19 16.18
N THR A 105 -3.82 2.57 15.01
CA THR A 105 -3.88 1.71 13.83
C THR A 105 -2.65 1.82 12.93
N PHE A 106 -2.49 0.84 12.04
CA PHE A 106 -1.58 0.89 10.90
C PHE A 106 -2.34 0.62 9.61
N ILE A 107 -2.00 1.36 8.56
CA ILE A 107 -2.72 1.29 7.28
C ILE A 107 -1.75 0.94 6.15
N VAL A 108 -2.06 -0.10 5.41
CA VAL A 108 -1.36 -0.44 4.16
C VAL A 108 -2.19 0.07 2.98
N ILE A 109 -1.57 0.83 2.10
CA ILE A 109 -2.27 1.48 0.99
C ILE A 109 -1.98 0.73 -0.31
N ALA A 110 -3.00 0.02 -0.80
CA ALA A 110 -2.95 -0.82 -2.00
C ALA A 110 -3.78 -0.20 -3.14
N VAL A 111 -3.37 1.00 -3.59
CA VAL A 111 -4.03 1.75 -4.68
C VAL A 111 -3.03 2.01 -5.79
N GLY A 112 -3.36 1.61 -7.01
CA GLY A 112 -2.46 1.70 -8.16
C GLY A 112 -2.58 2.98 -8.98
N ALA A 113 -3.62 3.81 -8.78
CA ALA A 113 -3.77 5.06 -9.53
C ALA A 113 -2.73 6.11 -9.08
N PRO A 114 -1.98 6.74 -10.01
CA PRO A 114 -0.91 7.68 -9.65
C PRO A 114 -1.38 8.85 -8.79
N THR A 115 -2.52 9.46 -9.14
CA THR A 115 -3.10 10.60 -8.42
C THR A 115 -3.64 10.24 -7.04
N ALA A 116 -4.08 9.00 -6.85
CA ALA A 116 -4.68 8.56 -5.59
C ALA A 116 -3.69 8.61 -4.41
N ARG A 117 -2.39 8.47 -4.64
CA ARG A 117 -1.40 8.60 -3.55
C ARG A 117 -1.39 10.00 -2.95
N GLU A 118 -1.45 11.01 -3.80
CA GLU A 118 -1.46 12.41 -3.36
C GLU A 118 -2.76 12.75 -2.66
N GLU A 119 -3.89 12.28 -3.19
CA GLU A 119 -5.21 12.46 -2.57
C GLU A 119 -5.27 11.80 -1.18
N ILE A 120 -4.74 10.59 -1.04
CA ILE A 120 -4.69 9.87 0.25
C ILE A 120 -3.77 10.58 1.23
N ARG A 121 -2.60 11.07 0.80
CA ARG A 121 -1.73 11.89 1.67
C ARG A 121 -2.43 13.18 2.12
N ALA A 122 -3.11 13.85 1.20
CA ALA A 122 -3.86 15.06 1.50
C ALA A 122 -5.01 14.81 2.49
N TRP A 123 -5.58 13.61 2.49
CA TRP A 123 -6.58 13.21 3.48
C TRP A 123 -5.95 12.84 4.83
N MET A 124 -4.81 12.11 4.82
CA MET A 124 -4.17 11.55 6.02
C MET A 124 -3.38 12.58 6.84
N ASN A 125 -2.56 13.40 6.15
CA ASN A 125 -1.62 14.30 6.85
C ASN A 125 -2.32 15.30 7.78
N PRO A 126 -3.42 16.00 7.38
CA PRO A 126 -4.12 16.91 8.28
C PRO A 126 -4.76 16.22 9.49
N ARG A 127 -4.98 14.90 9.41
CA ARG A 127 -5.54 14.06 10.48
C ARG A 127 -4.49 13.46 11.40
N GLY A 128 -3.22 13.84 11.22
CA GLY A 128 -2.10 13.43 12.07
C GLY A 128 -1.44 12.11 11.70
N TYR A 129 -1.88 11.43 10.64
CA TYR A 129 -1.20 10.23 10.15
C TYR A 129 0.12 10.59 9.48
N ARG A 130 1.16 9.82 9.76
CA ARG A 130 2.52 10.01 9.21
C ARG A 130 2.93 8.79 8.38
N GLU A 131 3.39 9.03 7.16
CA GLU A 131 3.93 7.97 6.29
C GLU A 131 5.11 7.28 6.97
N LEU A 132 5.22 5.99 6.80
CA LEU A 132 6.17 5.04 7.42
C LEU A 132 5.94 4.78 8.91
N ARG A 133 5.24 5.64 9.65
CA ARG A 133 4.85 5.41 11.04
C ARG A 133 3.47 4.77 11.15
N ASP A 134 2.49 5.38 10.50
CA ASP A 134 1.06 5.02 10.61
C ASP A 134 0.51 4.39 9.32
N PHE A 135 1.14 4.65 8.19
CA PHE A 135 0.77 4.06 6.91
C PHE A 135 1.95 3.88 5.95
N VAL A 136 1.77 2.99 4.96
CA VAL A 136 2.75 2.72 3.91
C VAL A 136 2.04 2.41 2.59
N PHE A 137 2.61 2.89 1.48
CA PHE A 137 2.13 2.55 0.13
C PHE A 137 2.75 1.24 -0.35
N LEU A 138 1.92 0.35 -0.89
CA LEU A 138 2.32 -0.94 -1.43
C LEU A 138 2.44 -0.95 -2.97
N ALA A 139 1.74 -0.03 -3.64
CA ALA A 139 1.73 0.09 -5.09
C ALA A 139 2.02 1.52 -5.51
#